data_acc382fdbc22ba05fa51d3267b712248
#
_entry.id   acc382fdbc22ba05fa51d3267b712248
#
_cell.length_a   1.000
_cell.length_b   1.000
_cell.length_c   1.000
_cell.angle_alpha   90.00
_cell.angle_beta   90.00
_cell.angle_gamma   90.00
#
_symmetry.space_group_name_H-M   'P 1'
#
loop_
_entity.id
_entity.type
_entity.pdbx_description
1 polymer ?
#
loop_
_entity_poly.entity_id
_entity_poly.type
_entity_poly.pdbx_seq_one_letter_code
_entity_poly.pdbx_strand_id
1 'polypeptide(L)'
;MNLKYGEFDILERELEALLPMHRVAFGAACCERLYPHYDIYLRAAREDDWDGEDLFRVALDEIWEFLAGKKVDVARFRQLYSDSDQSYPDYENVDTPEAQTAAGAILNTLELCLDPSVQQTILVVKKIDDTLFMYIDYLCQCEDEYSPDISHEELVEIVANHPFTVREMAKQSEDLQRLRETPTLTPEFLQWLRTSSENGGKSLLDLS
;
A
#
# COMPACT_ATOMS: atom_id res chain seq x y z
N MET A 1 16.91 -5.74 10.95
CA MET A 1 16.00 -6.77 10.39
C MET A 1 15.94 -6.54 8.89
N ASN A 2 15.85 -7.58 8.07
CA ASN A 2 15.69 -7.46 6.63
C ASN A 2 14.53 -8.37 6.23
N LEU A 3 13.37 -7.78 5.98
CA LEU A 3 12.24 -8.50 5.38
C LEU A 3 12.61 -8.95 3.98
N LYS A 4 12.06 -10.08 3.57
CA LYS A 4 12.13 -10.55 2.19
C LYS A 4 10.72 -10.77 1.67
N TYR A 5 10.59 -10.69 0.37
CA TYR A 5 9.35 -10.93 -0.33
C TYR A 5 8.73 -12.29 0.05
N GLY A 6 7.44 -12.29 0.38
CA GLY A 6 6.69 -13.49 0.73
C GLY A 6 6.95 -14.08 2.14
N GLU A 7 7.88 -13.53 2.93
CA GLU A 7 8.17 -14.02 4.29
C GLU A 7 7.16 -13.48 5.33
N PHE A 8 5.89 -13.81 5.19
CA PHE A 8 4.82 -13.30 6.07
C PHE A 8 4.97 -13.75 7.53
N ASP A 9 5.58 -14.88 7.82
CA ASP A 9 5.83 -15.35 9.20
C ASP A 9 6.79 -14.42 9.97
N ILE A 10 7.75 -13.79 9.26
CA ILE A 10 8.65 -12.81 9.85
C ILE A 10 7.90 -11.50 10.06
N LEU A 11 7.15 -11.05 9.04
CA LEU A 11 6.33 -9.84 9.12
C LEU A 11 5.32 -9.94 10.28
N GLU A 12 4.63 -11.06 10.42
CA GLU A 12 3.66 -11.29 11.49
C GLU A 12 4.26 -11.06 12.88
N ARG A 13 5.43 -11.67 13.16
CA ARG A 13 6.15 -11.49 14.44
C ARG A 13 6.57 -10.04 14.68
N GLU A 14 7.00 -9.32 13.64
CA GLU A 14 7.35 -7.91 13.77
C GLU A 14 6.12 -7.03 14.06
N LEU A 15 5.00 -7.33 13.41
CA LEU A 15 3.73 -6.64 13.64
C LEU A 15 3.16 -6.95 15.04
N GLU A 16 3.32 -8.17 15.55
CA GLU A 16 2.93 -8.52 16.93
C GLU A 16 3.66 -7.67 17.97
N ALA A 17 4.92 -7.32 17.70
CA ALA A 17 5.72 -6.48 18.60
C ALA A 17 5.32 -4.99 18.56
N LEU A 18 4.52 -4.56 17.58
CA LEU A 18 4.06 -3.18 17.48
C LEU A 18 2.80 -2.92 18.30
N LEU A 19 2.67 -1.68 18.79
CA LEU A 19 1.41 -1.20 19.39
C LEU A 19 0.31 -1.10 18.30
N PRO A 20 -0.98 -1.20 18.66
CA PRO A 20 -2.08 -1.13 17.71
C PRO A 20 -2.00 0.07 16.76
N MET A 21 -1.79 1.27 17.28
CA MET A 21 -1.70 2.50 16.46
C MET A 21 -0.46 2.53 15.55
N HIS A 22 0.62 1.83 15.92
CA HIS A 22 1.80 1.71 15.08
C HIS A 22 1.55 0.81 13.87
N ARG A 23 0.68 -0.21 14.02
CA ARG A 23 0.22 -1.04 12.88
C ARG A 23 -0.59 -0.22 11.89
N VAL A 24 -1.48 0.65 12.39
CA VAL A 24 -2.22 1.59 11.52
C VAL A 24 -1.27 2.53 10.78
N ALA A 25 -0.27 3.09 11.48
CA ALA A 25 0.72 3.98 10.87
C ALA A 25 1.56 3.25 9.80
N PHE A 26 1.93 2.00 10.04
CA PHE A 26 2.62 1.17 9.05
C PHE A 26 1.75 0.92 7.80
N GLY A 27 0.47 0.56 8.00
CA GLY A 27 -0.49 0.40 6.90
C GLY A 27 -0.67 1.67 6.09
N ALA A 28 -0.81 2.83 6.75
CA ALA A 28 -0.92 4.13 6.09
C ALA A 28 0.33 4.47 5.25
N ALA A 29 1.52 4.16 5.76
CA ALA A 29 2.77 4.34 5.00
C ALA A 29 2.84 3.43 3.76
N CYS A 30 2.35 2.19 3.85
CA CYS A 30 2.20 1.30 2.71
C CYS A 30 1.24 1.88 1.67
N CYS A 31 0.12 2.45 2.11
CA CYS A 31 -0.85 3.09 1.21
C CYS A 31 -0.27 4.31 0.48
N GLU A 32 0.53 5.17 1.13
CA GLU A 32 1.17 6.31 0.45
C GLU A 32 2.08 5.85 -0.71
N ARG A 33 2.73 4.69 -0.60
CA ARG A 33 3.56 4.14 -1.69
C ARG A 33 2.75 3.54 -2.83
N LEU A 34 1.54 3.07 -2.56
CA LEU A 34 0.62 2.53 -3.56
C LEU A 34 -0.24 3.62 -4.22
N TYR A 35 -0.58 4.67 -3.47
CA TYR A 35 -1.53 5.70 -3.90
C TYR A 35 -1.21 6.33 -5.28
N PRO A 36 0.06 6.59 -5.68
CA PRO A 36 0.35 7.13 -7.00
C PRO A 36 -0.18 6.29 -8.16
N HIS A 37 -0.38 4.97 -8.00
CA HIS A 37 -1.03 4.14 -9.02
C HIS A 37 -2.50 4.52 -9.20
N TYR A 38 -3.19 4.79 -8.09
CA TYR A 38 -4.57 5.25 -8.15
C TYR A 38 -4.67 6.68 -8.74
N ASP A 39 -3.74 7.56 -8.42
CA ASP A 39 -3.68 8.92 -9.00
C ASP A 39 -3.45 8.90 -10.53
N ILE A 40 -2.64 7.97 -11.04
CA ILE A 40 -2.47 7.76 -12.49
C ILE A 40 -3.81 7.36 -13.13
N TYR A 41 -4.52 6.39 -12.53
CA TYR A 41 -5.86 5.99 -12.98
C TYR A 41 -6.85 7.15 -12.95
N LEU A 42 -6.88 7.95 -11.88
CA LEU A 42 -7.77 9.12 -11.77
C LEU A 42 -7.49 10.17 -12.84
N ARG A 43 -6.21 10.41 -13.15
CA ARG A 43 -5.84 11.36 -14.21
C ARG A 43 -6.36 10.90 -15.56
N ALA A 44 -6.20 9.61 -15.88
CA ALA A 44 -6.74 9.02 -17.11
C ALA A 44 -8.29 9.10 -17.14
N ALA A 45 -8.96 8.75 -16.04
CA ALA A 45 -10.42 8.85 -15.94
C ALA A 45 -10.94 10.29 -16.12
N ARG A 46 -10.20 11.29 -15.64
CA ARG A 46 -10.54 12.71 -15.83
C ARG A 46 -10.37 13.18 -17.27
N GLU A 47 -9.47 12.58 -18.04
CA GLU A 47 -9.36 12.82 -19.49
C GLU A 47 -10.59 12.29 -20.24
N ASP A 48 -11.31 11.31 -19.68
CA ASP A 48 -12.57 10.74 -20.16
C ASP A 48 -13.81 11.40 -19.50
N ASP A 49 -13.69 12.69 -19.11
CA ASP A 49 -14.77 13.49 -18.51
C ASP A 49 -15.29 13.03 -17.14
N TRP A 50 -14.55 12.19 -16.41
CA TRP A 50 -14.90 11.86 -15.02
C TRP A 50 -14.63 13.06 -14.09
N ASP A 51 -15.64 13.49 -13.33
CA ASP A 51 -15.59 14.67 -12.44
C ASP A 51 -15.75 14.34 -10.96
N GLY A 52 -15.68 13.04 -10.60
CA GLY A 52 -15.84 12.57 -9.22
C GLY A 52 -14.74 13.03 -8.27
N GLU A 53 -15.03 12.97 -6.98
CA GLU A 53 -14.08 13.25 -5.90
C GLU A 53 -13.08 12.12 -5.74
N ASP A 54 -11.85 12.44 -5.40
CA ASP A 54 -10.83 11.47 -5.03
C ASP A 54 -11.06 10.97 -3.58
N LEU A 55 -11.99 10.05 -3.44
CA LEU A 55 -12.38 9.51 -2.14
C LEU A 55 -11.26 8.72 -1.47
N PHE A 56 -10.34 8.10 -2.23
CA PHE A 56 -9.23 7.37 -1.65
C PHE A 56 -8.16 8.29 -1.07
N ARG A 57 -7.92 9.47 -1.69
CA ARG A 57 -7.06 10.48 -1.07
C ARG A 57 -7.69 11.04 0.20
N VAL A 58 -8.98 11.35 0.15
CA VAL A 58 -9.73 11.79 1.33
C VAL A 58 -9.65 10.76 2.46
N ALA A 59 -9.86 9.48 2.15
CA ALA A 59 -9.76 8.39 3.13
C ALA A 59 -8.37 8.29 3.75
N LEU A 60 -7.32 8.36 2.92
CA LEU A 60 -5.93 8.26 3.41
C LEU A 60 -5.55 9.48 4.25
N ASP A 61 -6.01 10.68 3.91
CA ASP A 61 -5.79 11.89 4.72
C ASP A 61 -6.51 11.79 6.09
N GLU A 62 -7.74 11.29 6.13
CA GLU A 62 -8.47 11.05 7.39
C GLU A 62 -7.76 10.00 8.28
N ILE A 63 -7.12 8.99 7.70
CA ILE A 63 -6.30 8.01 8.43
C ILE A 63 -5.10 8.72 9.09
N TRP A 64 -4.39 9.61 8.37
CA TRP A 64 -3.28 10.38 8.94
C TRP A 64 -3.73 11.36 10.02
N GLU A 65 -4.87 12.02 9.86
CA GLU A 65 -5.45 12.87 10.89
C GLU A 65 -5.84 12.07 12.15
N PHE A 66 -6.37 10.86 11.97
CA PHE A 66 -6.62 9.94 13.08
C PHE A 66 -5.34 9.60 13.85
N LEU A 67 -4.29 9.22 13.14
CA LEU A 67 -2.98 8.94 13.74
C LEU A 67 -2.40 10.15 14.49
N ALA A 68 -2.68 11.36 14.02
CA ALA A 68 -2.31 12.61 14.68
C ALA A 68 -3.19 12.94 15.91
N GLY A 69 -4.14 12.09 16.29
CA GLY A 69 -4.97 12.21 17.49
C GLY A 69 -6.30 12.93 17.28
N LYS A 70 -6.72 13.16 16.02
CA LYS A 70 -8.08 13.61 15.74
C LYS A 70 -9.07 12.55 16.24
N LYS A 71 -10.09 12.97 16.95
CA LYS A 71 -11.13 12.04 17.41
C LYS A 71 -11.84 11.43 16.22
N VAL A 72 -11.77 10.10 16.14
CA VAL A 72 -12.46 9.36 15.09
C VAL A 72 -13.93 9.26 15.43
N ASP A 73 -14.73 9.62 14.46
CA ASP A 73 -16.09 9.13 14.35
C ASP A 73 -16.06 7.78 13.61
N VAL A 74 -16.32 6.69 14.33
CA VAL A 74 -16.42 5.34 13.74
C VAL A 74 -17.44 5.30 12.60
N ALA A 75 -18.50 6.12 12.68
CA ALA A 75 -19.49 6.24 11.61
C ALA A 75 -18.86 6.88 10.35
N ARG A 76 -17.94 7.86 10.54
CA ARG A 76 -17.24 8.50 9.42
C ARG A 76 -16.32 7.52 8.68
N PHE A 77 -15.55 6.66 9.38
CA PHE A 77 -14.74 5.65 8.71
C PHE A 77 -15.54 4.60 7.98
N ARG A 78 -16.66 4.15 8.56
CA ARG A 78 -17.57 3.24 7.86
C ARG A 78 -18.22 3.88 6.64
N GLN A 79 -18.55 5.16 6.72
CA GLN A 79 -19.07 5.91 5.56
C GLN A 79 -18.01 6.05 4.48
N LEU A 80 -16.78 6.45 4.83
CA LEU A 80 -15.66 6.55 3.88
C LEU A 80 -15.37 5.19 3.23
N TYR A 81 -15.38 4.11 4.00
CA TYR A 81 -15.22 2.77 3.44
C TYR A 81 -16.31 2.47 2.39
N SER A 82 -17.58 2.70 2.73
CA SER A 82 -18.70 2.44 1.83
C SER A 82 -18.65 3.30 0.57
N ASP A 83 -18.34 4.59 0.72
CA ASP A 83 -18.30 5.54 -0.42
C ASP A 83 -17.10 5.22 -1.34
N SER A 84 -15.93 4.91 -0.75
CA SER A 84 -14.72 4.53 -1.50
C SER A 84 -14.89 3.18 -2.20
N ASP A 85 -15.53 2.20 -1.54
CA ASP A 85 -15.81 0.88 -2.15
C ASP A 85 -16.73 1.01 -3.38
N GLN A 86 -17.69 1.93 -3.35
CA GLN A 86 -18.53 2.25 -4.52
C GLN A 86 -17.77 2.94 -5.66
N SER A 87 -16.65 3.56 -5.37
CA SER A 87 -15.76 4.24 -6.33
C SER A 87 -14.56 3.38 -6.71
N TYR A 88 -14.61 2.08 -6.39
CA TYR A 88 -13.52 1.15 -6.69
C TYR A 88 -13.29 1.05 -8.21
N PRO A 89 -12.04 1.08 -8.69
CA PRO A 89 -11.74 1.01 -10.12
C PRO A 89 -12.34 -0.25 -10.76
N ASP A 90 -13.04 -0.08 -11.88
CA ASP A 90 -13.69 -1.19 -12.58
C ASP A 90 -12.70 -2.00 -13.43
N TYR A 91 -12.93 -3.32 -13.52
CA TYR A 91 -12.08 -4.25 -14.27
C TYR A 91 -12.15 -4.08 -15.80
N GLU A 92 -13.12 -3.34 -16.31
CA GLU A 92 -13.31 -3.18 -17.76
C GLU A 92 -12.26 -2.28 -18.42
N ASN A 93 -11.50 -1.49 -17.64
CA ASN A 93 -10.36 -0.69 -18.11
C ASN A 93 -9.04 -1.43 -17.87
N VAL A 94 -8.31 -1.71 -18.94
CA VAL A 94 -7.11 -2.57 -18.98
C VAL A 94 -5.93 -2.03 -18.13
N ASP A 95 -5.93 -0.75 -17.75
CA ASP A 95 -4.82 -0.08 -17.03
C ASP A 95 -5.06 0.03 -15.52
N THR A 96 -5.85 -0.86 -14.91
CA THR A 96 -6.32 -0.66 -13.54
C THR A 96 -5.91 -1.66 -12.46
N PRO A 97 -5.14 -2.76 -12.70
CA PRO A 97 -4.81 -3.71 -11.62
C PRO A 97 -4.05 -3.04 -10.46
N GLU A 98 -3.09 -2.16 -10.75
CA GLU A 98 -2.30 -1.44 -9.75
C GLU A 98 -3.16 -0.41 -9.00
N ALA A 99 -4.09 0.26 -9.70
CA ALA A 99 -5.04 1.17 -9.07
C ALA A 99 -6.00 0.42 -8.12
N GLN A 100 -6.42 -0.78 -8.51
CA GLN A 100 -7.26 -1.64 -7.67
C GLN A 100 -6.52 -2.12 -6.42
N THR A 101 -5.25 -2.49 -6.54
CA THR A 101 -4.46 -2.87 -5.36
C THR A 101 -4.24 -1.69 -4.42
N ALA A 102 -4.00 -0.48 -4.95
CA ALA A 102 -3.90 0.75 -4.17
C ALA A 102 -5.20 1.07 -3.43
N ALA A 103 -6.33 1.05 -4.14
CA ALA A 103 -7.67 1.25 -3.56
C ALA A 103 -7.95 0.21 -2.47
N GLY A 104 -7.71 -1.07 -2.74
CA GLY A 104 -7.90 -2.16 -1.78
C GLY A 104 -7.01 -2.03 -0.54
N ALA A 105 -5.78 -1.53 -0.67
CA ALA A 105 -4.91 -1.27 0.47
C ALA A 105 -5.48 -0.17 1.39
N ILE A 106 -6.03 0.90 0.81
CA ILE A 106 -6.64 2.01 1.57
C ILE A 106 -7.91 1.53 2.28
N LEU A 107 -8.78 0.75 1.61
CA LEU A 107 -9.96 0.13 2.23
C LEU A 107 -9.56 -0.76 3.42
N ASN A 108 -8.57 -1.64 3.24
CA ASN A 108 -8.05 -2.47 4.33
C ASN A 108 -7.48 -1.63 5.48
N THR A 109 -6.89 -0.45 5.18
CA THR A 109 -6.35 0.44 6.22
C THR A 109 -7.46 1.21 6.96
N LEU A 110 -8.57 1.54 6.32
CA LEU A 110 -9.76 2.05 7.00
C LEU A 110 -10.32 1.00 7.99
N GLU A 111 -10.39 -0.26 7.58
CA GLU A 111 -10.77 -1.35 8.49
C GLU A 111 -9.74 -1.53 9.62
N LEU A 112 -8.45 -1.42 9.31
CA LEU A 112 -7.37 -1.47 10.30
C LEU A 112 -7.48 -0.36 11.36
N CYS A 113 -8.03 0.80 11.02
CA CYS A 113 -8.32 1.85 12.02
C CYS A 113 -9.40 1.41 13.01
N LEU A 114 -10.31 0.53 12.62
CA LEU A 114 -11.39 0.01 13.47
C LEU A 114 -10.97 -1.25 14.23
N ASP A 115 -10.15 -2.10 13.61
CA ASP A 115 -9.57 -3.32 14.18
C ASP A 115 -8.07 -3.38 13.86
N PRO A 116 -7.20 -2.78 14.69
CA PRO A 116 -5.75 -2.72 14.45
C PRO A 116 -5.05 -4.05 14.72
N SER A 117 -5.59 -5.15 14.17
CA SER A 117 -5.04 -6.50 14.28
C SER A 117 -3.85 -6.71 13.34
N VAL A 118 -3.04 -7.72 13.65
CA VAL A 118 -1.90 -8.14 12.81
C VAL A 118 -2.41 -8.63 11.46
N GLN A 119 -3.49 -9.40 11.44
CA GLN A 119 -4.08 -9.98 10.24
C GLN A 119 -4.55 -8.90 9.27
N GLN A 120 -5.23 -7.85 9.76
CA GLN A 120 -5.63 -6.72 8.92
C GLN A 120 -4.42 -5.97 8.34
N THR A 121 -3.34 -5.82 9.13
CA THR A 121 -2.11 -5.20 8.61
C THR A 121 -1.47 -6.04 7.50
N ILE A 122 -1.47 -7.36 7.64
CA ILE A 122 -0.97 -8.28 6.60
C ILE A 122 -1.77 -8.14 5.30
N LEU A 123 -3.10 -7.92 5.36
CA LEU A 123 -3.91 -7.69 4.16
C LEU A 123 -3.48 -6.43 3.39
N VAL A 124 -3.08 -5.37 4.10
CA VAL A 124 -2.51 -4.17 3.46
C VAL A 124 -1.20 -4.50 2.75
N VAL A 125 -0.27 -5.21 3.42
CA VAL A 125 1.04 -5.57 2.84
C VAL A 125 0.89 -6.50 1.63
N LYS A 126 -0.05 -7.42 1.67
CA LYS A 126 -0.35 -8.30 0.51
C LYS A 126 -0.70 -7.50 -0.75
N LYS A 127 -1.32 -6.32 -0.63
CA LYS A 127 -1.58 -5.47 -1.80
C LYS A 127 -0.30 -4.92 -2.44
N ILE A 128 0.76 -4.70 -1.64
CA ILE A 128 2.09 -4.35 -2.17
C ILE A 128 2.67 -5.56 -2.92
N ASP A 129 2.62 -6.74 -2.31
CA ASP A 129 3.15 -7.96 -2.92
C ASP A 129 2.41 -8.30 -4.22
N ASP A 130 1.08 -8.16 -4.24
CA ASP A 130 0.24 -8.33 -5.43
C ASP A 130 0.67 -7.34 -6.55
N THR A 131 0.88 -6.07 -6.20
CA THR A 131 1.31 -5.02 -7.16
C THR A 131 2.68 -5.36 -7.76
N LEU A 132 3.65 -5.71 -6.92
CA LEU A 132 5.00 -6.07 -7.37
C LEU A 132 4.96 -7.30 -8.27
N PHE A 133 4.21 -8.33 -7.87
CA PHE A 133 4.12 -9.57 -8.64
C PHE A 133 3.51 -9.33 -10.03
N MET A 134 2.33 -8.70 -10.08
CA MET A 134 1.63 -8.45 -11.35
C MET A 134 2.44 -7.60 -12.32
N TYR A 135 3.07 -6.53 -11.82
CA TYR A 135 3.84 -5.63 -12.67
C TYR A 135 5.13 -6.27 -13.19
N ILE A 136 5.85 -7.01 -12.33
CA ILE A 136 7.10 -7.67 -12.73
C ILE A 136 6.81 -8.84 -13.68
N ASP A 137 5.72 -9.61 -13.45
CA ASP A 137 5.25 -10.63 -14.37
C ASP A 137 4.93 -10.03 -15.75
N TYR A 138 4.22 -8.89 -15.78
CA TYR A 138 3.96 -8.16 -17.02
C TYR A 138 5.25 -7.72 -17.72
N LEU A 139 6.23 -7.17 -16.99
CA LEU A 139 7.53 -6.80 -17.56
C LEU A 139 8.24 -8.00 -18.18
N CYS A 140 8.27 -9.14 -17.47
CA CYS A 140 8.83 -10.37 -17.98
C CYS A 140 8.16 -10.81 -19.31
N GLN A 141 6.83 -10.71 -19.39
CA GLN A 141 6.08 -11.07 -20.59
C GLN A 141 6.35 -10.12 -21.79
N CYS A 142 6.78 -8.88 -21.52
CA CYS A 142 7.11 -7.90 -22.56
C CYS A 142 8.54 -8.03 -23.11
N GLU A 143 9.42 -8.76 -22.44
CA GLU A 143 10.80 -8.98 -22.89
C GLU A 143 10.88 -10.09 -23.94
N ASP A 144 11.61 -9.86 -25.03
CA ASP A 144 11.77 -10.84 -26.13
C ASP A 144 12.45 -12.16 -25.66
N GLU A 145 13.16 -12.12 -24.53
CA GLU A 145 13.84 -13.27 -23.93
C GLU A 145 12.95 -14.07 -22.97
N TYR A 146 11.70 -13.61 -22.71
CA TYR A 146 10.79 -14.31 -21.80
C TYR A 146 10.45 -15.70 -22.34
N SER A 147 10.80 -16.72 -21.58
CA SER A 147 10.37 -18.09 -21.89
C SER A 147 8.93 -18.30 -21.42
N PRO A 148 8.01 -18.72 -22.31
CA PRO A 148 6.64 -19.04 -21.91
C PRO A 148 6.54 -20.23 -20.94
N ASP A 149 7.66 -20.93 -20.68
CA ASP A 149 7.76 -22.09 -19.81
C ASP A 149 8.35 -21.75 -18.41
N ILE A 150 8.45 -20.47 -18.03
CA ILE A 150 8.91 -20.08 -16.68
C ILE A 150 7.93 -20.67 -15.64
N SER A 151 8.48 -21.43 -14.69
CA SER A 151 7.69 -21.95 -13.58
C SER A 151 7.28 -20.83 -12.59
N HIS A 152 6.23 -21.07 -11.83
CA HIS A 152 5.80 -20.14 -10.79
C HIS A 152 6.92 -19.87 -9.77
N GLU A 153 7.70 -20.88 -9.40
CA GLU A 153 8.82 -20.74 -8.46
C GLU A 153 9.92 -19.84 -9.03
N GLU A 154 10.27 -19.98 -10.30
CA GLU A 154 11.23 -19.08 -10.97
C GLU A 154 10.72 -17.64 -11.04
N LEU A 155 9.44 -17.43 -11.37
CA LEU A 155 8.84 -16.10 -11.38
C LEU A 155 8.89 -15.45 -9.98
N VAL A 156 8.54 -16.21 -8.93
CA VAL A 156 8.65 -15.72 -7.54
C VAL A 156 10.09 -15.32 -7.20
N GLU A 157 11.10 -16.06 -7.66
CA GLU A 157 12.50 -15.71 -7.46
C GLU A 157 12.90 -14.43 -8.22
N ILE A 158 12.42 -14.26 -9.46
CA ILE A 158 12.61 -13.02 -10.24
C ILE A 158 12.00 -11.84 -9.49
N VAL A 159 10.74 -11.96 -9.07
CA VAL A 159 10.04 -10.91 -8.30
C VAL A 159 10.80 -10.57 -7.02
N ALA A 160 11.23 -11.57 -6.25
CA ALA A 160 11.94 -11.37 -4.99
C ALA A 160 13.27 -10.61 -5.15
N ASN A 161 13.97 -10.80 -6.28
CA ASN A 161 15.26 -10.17 -6.56
C ASN A 161 15.14 -8.88 -7.40
N HIS A 162 13.95 -8.51 -7.85
CA HIS A 162 13.74 -7.31 -8.66
C HIS A 162 14.07 -6.03 -7.85
N PRO A 163 14.70 -5.01 -8.45
CA PRO A 163 15.07 -3.78 -7.73
C PRO A 163 13.91 -3.10 -7.00
N PHE A 164 12.70 -3.10 -7.55
CA PHE A 164 11.50 -2.55 -6.89
C PHE A 164 11.18 -3.31 -5.60
N THR A 165 11.16 -4.62 -5.66
CA THR A 165 10.91 -5.48 -4.51
C THR A 165 11.95 -5.32 -3.42
N VAL A 166 13.24 -5.34 -3.80
CA VAL A 166 14.35 -5.14 -2.84
C VAL A 166 14.24 -3.79 -2.14
N ARG A 167 13.93 -2.72 -2.89
CA ARG A 167 13.72 -1.38 -2.33
C ARG A 167 12.53 -1.34 -1.38
N GLU A 168 11.40 -1.91 -1.77
CA GLU A 168 10.19 -1.94 -0.94
C GLU A 168 10.40 -2.74 0.35
N MET A 169 11.02 -3.92 0.28
CA MET A 169 11.33 -4.72 1.47
C MET A 169 12.29 -3.99 2.42
N ALA A 170 13.27 -3.26 1.88
CA ALA A 170 14.15 -2.41 2.68
C ALA A 170 13.38 -1.27 3.38
N LYS A 171 12.44 -0.64 2.66
CA LYS A 171 11.61 0.45 3.22
C LYS A 171 10.67 -0.06 4.29
N GLN A 172 9.98 -1.18 4.09
CA GLN A 172 9.16 -1.80 5.12
C GLN A 172 9.98 -2.16 6.37
N SER A 173 11.18 -2.69 6.18
CA SER A 173 12.10 -3.02 7.28
C SER A 173 12.50 -1.77 8.08
N GLU A 174 12.77 -0.65 7.40
CA GLU A 174 13.06 0.64 8.04
C GLU A 174 11.84 1.14 8.83
N ASP A 175 10.67 1.15 8.22
CA ASP A 175 9.44 1.64 8.85
C ASP A 175 9.10 0.84 10.11
N LEU A 176 9.16 -0.48 10.05
CA LEU A 176 8.92 -1.35 11.21
C LEU A 176 9.95 -1.12 12.32
N GLN A 177 11.24 -0.98 11.98
CA GLN A 177 12.27 -0.67 12.96
C GLN A 177 12.02 0.68 13.63
N ARG A 178 11.74 1.72 12.87
CA ARG A 178 11.48 3.07 13.38
C ARG A 178 10.23 3.12 14.26
N LEU A 179 9.16 2.44 13.84
CA LEU A 179 7.92 2.33 14.63
C LEU A 179 8.18 1.63 15.97
N ARG A 180 8.96 0.57 15.99
CA ARG A 180 9.32 -0.15 17.23
C ARG A 180 10.17 0.69 18.18
N GLU A 181 11.08 1.51 17.63
CA GLU A 181 11.96 2.40 18.41
C GLU A 181 11.23 3.66 18.91
N THR A 182 10.04 3.96 18.37
CA THR A 182 9.26 5.18 18.66
C THR A 182 8.07 4.84 19.57
N PRO A 183 8.14 5.03 20.88
CA PRO A 183 7.06 4.63 21.79
C PRO A 183 5.77 5.44 21.63
N THR A 184 5.87 6.65 21.08
CA THR A 184 4.73 7.57 20.88
C THR A 184 4.79 8.16 19.47
N LEU A 185 3.69 8.05 18.73
CA LEU A 185 3.56 8.66 17.41
C LEU A 185 3.41 10.17 17.54
N THR A 186 4.53 10.91 17.43
CA THR A 186 4.50 12.38 17.44
C THR A 186 4.15 12.92 16.04
N PRO A 187 3.63 14.17 15.95
CA PRO A 187 3.35 14.77 14.64
C PRO A 187 4.59 14.79 13.71
N GLU A 188 5.78 15.03 14.27
CA GLU A 188 7.04 15.05 13.51
C GLU A 188 7.39 13.66 12.98
N PHE A 189 7.17 12.61 13.80
CA PHE A 189 7.41 11.24 13.37
C PHE A 189 6.40 10.80 12.28
N LEU A 190 5.13 11.13 12.47
CA LEU A 190 4.09 10.84 11.47
C LEU A 190 4.35 11.58 10.16
N GLN A 191 4.77 12.84 10.23
CA GLN A 191 5.16 13.59 9.04
C GLN A 191 6.35 12.94 8.33
N TRP A 192 7.39 12.53 9.09
CA TRP A 192 8.52 11.78 8.52
C TRP A 192 8.06 10.48 7.86
N LEU A 193 7.25 9.67 8.54
CA LEU A 193 6.79 8.39 8.03
C LEU A 193 6.00 8.57 6.73
N ARG A 194 5.11 9.56 6.69
CA ARG A 194 4.32 9.91 5.51
C ARG A 194 5.20 10.36 4.34
N THR A 195 6.07 11.34 4.56
CA THR A 195 6.89 11.91 3.47
C THR A 195 8.01 10.99 3.02
N SER A 196 8.58 10.15 3.90
CA SER A 196 9.58 9.15 3.52
C SER A 196 9.00 8.03 2.64
N SER A 197 7.67 7.93 2.57
CA SER A 197 6.96 6.97 1.73
C SER A 197 6.64 7.51 0.33
N GLU A 198 6.68 8.82 0.12
CA GLU A 198 6.26 9.48 -1.13
C GLU A 198 7.16 9.20 -2.35
N ASN A 199 8.32 8.57 -2.20
CA ASN A 199 9.26 8.23 -3.29
C ASN A 199 9.41 9.37 -4.35
N GLY A 200 9.45 10.62 -3.90
CA GLY A 200 9.51 11.79 -4.79
C GLY A 200 8.26 11.98 -5.65
N GLY A 201 7.10 11.55 -5.20
CA GLY A 201 5.82 11.61 -5.91
C GLY A 201 5.60 10.46 -6.90
N LYS A 202 6.53 9.49 -6.95
CA LYS A 202 6.38 8.30 -7.78
C LYS A 202 5.83 7.13 -6.97
N SER A 203 5.18 6.21 -7.66
CA SER A 203 4.77 4.94 -7.09
C SER A 203 5.95 4.07 -6.67
N LEU A 204 5.68 2.97 -5.98
CA LEU A 204 6.70 1.96 -5.68
C LEU A 204 7.33 1.31 -6.93
N LEU A 205 6.69 1.43 -8.08
CA LEU A 205 7.17 0.97 -9.40
C LEU A 205 7.82 2.09 -10.23
N ASP A 206 8.13 3.26 -9.63
CA ASP A 206 8.67 4.46 -10.28
C ASP A 206 7.76 5.07 -11.37
N LEU A 207 6.49 4.70 -11.40
CA LEU A 207 5.48 5.30 -12.26
C LEU A 207 5.01 6.66 -11.71
N SER A 208 4.64 7.60 -12.59
CA SER A 208 4.24 8.96 -12.23
C SER A 208 3.18 9.52 -13.20
#